data_03b3857ebe85fdb3214cf71969867d07
#
_entry.id   03b3857ebe85fdb3214cf71969867d07
#
_cell.length_a   1.000
_cell.length_b   1.000
_cell.length_c   1.000
_cell.angle_alpha   90.00
_cell.angle_beta   90.00
_cell.angle_gamma   90.00
#
_symmetry.space_group_name_H-M   'P 1'
#
loop_
_entity.id
_entity.type
_entity.pdbx_description
1 polymer ?
#
loop_
_entity_poly.entity_id
_entity_poly.type
_entity_poly.pdbx_seq_one_letter_code
_entity_poly.pdbx_strand_id
1 'polypeptide(L)'
;NTNFKKTFDLNYKNIPLKRNILKSQSKVYVSEFIKTQKGKRVGLIEVHNRPVYIDLIREKLSQKLVLYFHNDPLSMAGSKTISERLKLVTICSKIIFNSQWTKSRFLSGLDKFIHSSEKLEVIQQSATKTNVDISKKEKIITFTGKLNSAKGYDLFGKAIVKILDRYQDWKAFVIGDELREKISFEHKNLKILGFLKHKDVLKIFNKTSIAVACSRWEEPFGRTSLEASSRGCSVIISNR
;
A
#
# COMPACT_ATOMS: atom_id res chain seq x y z
N ASN A 1 -15.21 -7.65 5.19
CA ASN A 1 -14.22 -8.64 4.74
C ASN A 1 -14.83 -9.86 4.04
N THR A 2 -16.12 -10.11 4.16
CA THR A 2 -16.82 -11.15 3.38
C THR A 2 -16.85 -10.88 1.88
N ASN A 3 -16.76 -9.62 1.45
CA ASN A 3 -16.72 -9.24 0.04
C ASN A 3 -15.39 -9.58 -0.64
N PHE A 4 -14.28 -9.62 0.11
CA PHE A 4 -12.95 -9.94 -0.44
C PHE A 4 -12.89 -11.40 -0.92
N LYS A 5 -13.47 -12.32 -0.13
CA LYS A 5 -13.55 -13.75 -0.44
C LYS A 5 -14.32 -14.03 -1.72
N LYS A 6 -15.43 -13.30 -1.94
CA LYS A 6 -16.28 -13.46 -3.15
C LYS A 6 -15.64 -12.91 -4.42
N THR A 7 -14.76 -11.91 -4.30
CA THR A 7 -14.19 -11.22 -5.47
C THR A 7 -13.00 -11.96 -6.09
N PHE A 8 -12.26 -12.74 -5.30
CA PHE A 8 -10.99 -13.33 -5.73
C PHE A 8 -10.95 -14.87 -5.67
N ASP A 9 -12.05 -15.53 -5.32
CA ASP A 9 -12.14 -16.99 -5.11
C ASP A 9 -10.98 -17.55 -4.24
N LEU A 10 -10.51 -16.74 -3.31
CA LEU A 10 -9.40 -17.07 -2.42
C LEU A 10 -9.91 -17.82 -1.20
N ASN A 11 -9.20 -18.87 -0.83
CA ASN A 11 -9.44 -19.60 0.41
C ASN A 11 -8.97 -18.73 1.59
N TYR A 12 -9.82 -17.80 2.01
CA TYR A 12 -9.53 -16.80 3.03
C TYR A 12 -10.00 -17.25 4.40
N LYS A 13 -9.07 -17.26 5.36
CA LYS A 13 -9.37 -17.51 6.77
C LYS A 13 -8.99 -16.30 7.62
N ASN A 14 -9.98 -15.71 8.25
CA ASN A 14 -9.71 -14.67 9.25
C ASN A 14 -9.28 -15.34 10.57
N ILE A 15 -8.17 -14.89 11.15
CA ILE A 15 -7.70 -15.35 12.47
C ILE A 15 -8.13 -14.31 13.49
N PRO A 16 -9.19 -14.58 14.30
CA PRO A 16 -9.61 -13.65 15.33
C PRO A 16 -8.55 -13.57 16.44
N LEU A 17 -8.08 -12.36 16.72
CA LEU A 17 -7.12 -12.12 17.79
C LEU A 17 -7.87 -11.95 19.11
N LYS A 18 -7.74 -12.92 20.00
CA LYS A 18 -8.10 -12.73 21.41
C LYS A 18 -6.99 -11.92 22.09
N ARG A 19 -7.37 -10.83 22.75
CA ARG A 19 -6.43 -9.99 23.49
C ARG A 19 -5.74 -10.84 24.56
N ASN A 20 -4.42 -10.92 24.53
CA ASN A 20 -3.63 -11.62 25.53
C ASN A 20 -2.74 -10.59 26.23
N ILE A 21 -2.83 -10.50 27.54
CA ILE A 21 -2.11 -9.51 28.36
C ILE A 21 -0.61 -9.84 28.43
N LEU A 22 -0.24 -11.13 28.30
CA LEU A 22 1.13 -11.60 28.46
C LEU A 22 1.91 -11.78 27.14
N LYS A 23 1.24 -11.70 25.99
CA LYS A 23 1.89 -11.93 24.67
C LYS A 23 1.61 -10.78 23.72
N SER A 24 2.64 -10.38 22.94
CA SER A 24 2.44 -9.40 21.86
C SER A 24 1.43 -9.93 20.85
N GLN A 25 0.67 -9.03 20.21
CA GLN A 25 -0.30 -9.39 19.16
C GLN A 25 0.33 -10.20 18.03
N SER A 26 1.58 -9.89 17.66
CA SER A 26 2.32 -10.64 16.64
C SER A 26 2.53 -12.09 17.04
N LYS A 27 2.94 -12.35 18.28
CA LYS A 27 3.12 -13.72 18.80
C LYS A 27 1.80 -14.49 18.83
N VAL A 28 0.72 -13.86 19.25
CA VAL A 28 -0.62 -14.49 19.26
C VAL A 28 -1.06 -14.84 17.85
N TYR A 29 -0.95 -13.88 16.91
CA TYR A 29 -1.35 -14.10 15.52
C TYR A 29 -0.57 -15.23 14.86
N VAL A 30 0.78 -15.22 14.98
CA VAL A 30 1.63 -16.24 14.38
C VAL A 30 1.39 -17.61 15.04
N SER A 31 1.18 -17.66 16.35
CA SER A 31 0.82 -18.91 17.05
C SER A 31 -0.46 -19.54 16.51
N GLU A 32 -1.51 -18.74 16.31
CA GLU A 32 -2.76 -19.22 15.71
C GLU A 32 -2.59 -19.63 14.24
N PHE A 33 -1.80 -18.87 13.46
CA PHE A 33 -1.45 -19.26 12.09
C PHE A 33 -0.73 -20.63 12.07
N ILE A 34 0.27 -20.84 12.92
CA ILE A 34 1.02 -22.11 13.00
C ILE A 34 0.08 -23.28 13.31
N LYS A 35 -0.86 -23.12 14.24
CA LYS A 35 -1.87 -24.16 14.53
C LYS A 35 -2.66 -24.55 13.28
N THR A 36 -2.96 -23.57 12.41
CA THR A 36 -3.70 -23.85 11.17
C THR A 36 -2.89 -24.59 10.12
N GLN A 37 -1.56 -24.61 10.25
CA GLN A 37 -0.64 -25.26 9.31
C GLN A 37 -0.23 -26.67 9.74
N LYS A 38 -0.49 -27.08 10.98
CA LYS A 38 -0.19 -28.43 11.45
C LYS A 38 -0.85 -29.48 10.56
N GLY A 39 -0.09 -30.48 10.12
CA GLY A 39 -0.54 -31.56 9.26
C GLY A 39 -0.79 -31.19 7.79
N LYS A 40 -0.57 -29.95 7.39
CA LYS A 40 -0.70 -29.54 6.00
C LYS A 40 0.63 -29.61 5.25
N ARG A 41 0.61 -30.21 4.05
CA ARG A 41 1.73 -30.13 3.11
C ARG A 41 1.68 -28.79 2.38
N VAL A 42 2.35 -27.78 2.92
CA VAL A 42 2.47 -26.45 2.32
C VAL A 42 3.89 -26.29 1.80
N GLY A 43 4.06 -25.96 0.53
CA GLY A 43 5.38 -25.80 -0.08
C GLY A 43 6.05 -24.47 0.27
N LEU A 44 5.25 -23.42 0.46
CA LEU A 44 5.70 -22.04 0.61
C LEU A 44 4.79 -21.26 1.56
N ILE A 45 5.38 -20.36 2.35
CA ILE A 45 4.65 -19.38 3.16
C ILE A 45 5.09 -17.98 2.72
N GLU A 46 4.14 -17.19 2.29
CA GLU A 46 4.34 -15.78 1.97
C GLU A 46 3.94 -14.89 3.16
N VAL A 47 4.83 -13.96 3.51
CA VAL A 47 4.62 -12.99 4.58
C VAL A 47 4.66 -11.58 3.98
N HIS A 48 3.56 -10.83 4.12
CA HIS A 48 3.45 -9.49 3.55
C HIS A 48 3.56 -8.42 4.64
N ASN A 49 4.55 -7.53 4.49
CA ASN A 49 4.73 -6.34 5.33
C ASN A 49 4.82 -6.61 6.85
N ARG A 50 5.31 -7.80 7.24
CA ARG A 50 5.46 -8.16 8.65
C ARG A 50 6.75 -8.94 8.89
N PRO A 51 7.94 -8.31 8.70
CA PRO A 51 9.22 -9.01 8.82
C PRO A 51 9.41 -9.68 10.19
N VAL A 52 8.88 -9.10 11.26
CA VAL A 52 8.92 -9.68 12.62
C VAL A 52 8.26 -11.07 12.70
N TYR A 53 7.40 -11.46 11.76
CA TYR A 53 6.78 -12.78 11.75
C TYR A 53 7.72 -13.87 11.24
N ILE A 54 8.76 -13.53 10.48
CA ILE A 54 9.66 -14.48 9.85
C ILE A 54 10.35 -15.35 10.90
N ASP A 55 10.94 -14.76 11.93
CA ASP A 55 11.57 -15.49 13.03
C ASP A 55 10.58 -16.41 13.74
N LEU A 56 9.44 -15.88 14.12
CA LEU A 56 8.41 -16.61 14.85
C LEU A 56 7.88 -17.82 14.07
N ILE A 57 7.79 -17.69 12.74
CA ILE A 57 7.35 -18.78 11.87
C ILE A 57 8.48 -19.81 11.74
N ARG A 58 9.72 -19.35 11.50
CA ARG A 58 10.89 -20.22 11.31
C ARG A 58 11.19 -21.09 12.53
N GLU A 59 10.95 -20.60 13.74
CA GLU A 59 11.11 -21.38 14.99
C GLU A 59 10.21 -22.64 15.04
N LYS A 60 9.13 -22.68 14.30
CA LYS A 60 8.09 -23.71 14.40
C LYS A 60 7.80 -24.44 13.10
N LEU A 61 8.19 -23.88 11.97
CA LEU A 61 7.88 -24.39 10.64
C LEU A 61 9.12 -24.36 9.75
N SER A 62 9.32 -25.44 8.96
CA SER A 62 10.46 -25.65 8.07
C SER A 62 10.23 -25.21 6.63
N GLN A 63 9.01 -24.84 6.27
CA GLN A 63 8.62 -24.43 4.90
C GLN A 63 9.48 -23.27 4.39
N LYS A 64 9.60 -23.13 3.07
CA LYS A 64 10.23 -21.96 2.44
C LYS A 64 9.46 -20.71 2.79
N LEU A 65 10.17 -19.65 3.18
CA LEU A 65 9.58 -18.36 3.52
C LEU A 65 9.93 -17.32 2.45
N VAL A 66 8.93 -16.61 1.97
CA VAL A 66 9.07 -15.44 1.10
C VAL A 66 8.52 -14.24 1.82
N LEU A 67 9.28 -13.15 1.86
CA LEU A 67 8.88 -11.90 2.50
C LEU A 67 8.65 -10.83 1.44
N TYR A 68 7.46 -10.23 1.44
CA TYR A 68 7.10 -9.10 0.58
C TYR A 68 7.13 -7.79 1.36
N PHE A 69 7.87 -6.81 0.85
CA PHE A 69 7.83 -5.43 1.34
C PHE A 69 6.97 -4.56 0.41
N HIS A 70 5.94 -3.96 0.98
CA HIS A 70 5.06 -2.99 0.31
C HIS A 70 5.26 -1.56 0.83
N ASN A 71 5.95 -1.41 1.96
CA ASN A 71 6.28 -0.14 2.60
C ASN A 71 7.79 -0.08 2.91
N ASP A 72 8.25 1.05 3.44
CA ASP A 72 9.65 1.23 3.81
C ASP A 72 10.12 0.18 4.83
N PRO A 73 11.10 -0.68 4.47
CA PRO A 73 11.63 -1.71 5.36
C PRO A 73 12.21 -1.14 6.65
N LEU A 74 12.80 0.06 6.61
CA LEU A 74 13.43 0.69 7.78
C LEU A 74 12.41 1.22 8.80
N SER A 75 11.15 1.33 8.41
CA SER A 75 10.06 1.73 9.30
C SER A 75 9.42 0.57 10.06
N MET A 76 9.74 -0.70 9.72
CA MET A 76 9.04 -1.88 10.23
C MET A 76 9.84 -2.61 11.31
N ALA A 77 9.16 -3.05 12.38
CA ALA A 77 9.75 -3.95 13.37
C ALA A 77 10.21 -5.27 12.70
N GLY A 78 11.44 -5.69 12.98
CA GLY A 78 12.07 -6.87 12.42
C GLY A 78 12.85 -6.62 11.11
N SER A 79 13.01 -5.33 10.70
CA SER A 79 13.85 -4.95 9.56
C SER A 79 14.49 -3.55 9.69
N LYS A 80 14.43 -2.93 10.87
CA LYS A 80 14.98 -1.59 11.09
C LYS A 80 16.52 -1.60 11.11
N THR A 81 17.11 -2.57 11.78
CA THR A 81 18.55 -2.64 11.97
C THR A 81 19.24 -3.47 10.89
N ILE A 82 20.54 -3.26 10.70
CA ILE A 82 21.37 -4.06 9.80
C ILE A 82 21.29 -5.55 10.18
N SER A 83 21.43 -5.88 11.46
CA SER A 83 21.38 -7.25 11.96
C SER A 83 20.04 -7.94 11.66
N GLU A 84 18.91 -7.25 11.87
CA GLU A 84 17.58 -7.79 11.53
C GLU A 84 17.48 -8.09 10.02
N ARG A 85 17.94 -7.20 9.17
CA ARG A 85 17.87 -7.38 7.71
C ARG A 85 18.80 -8.49 7.22
N LEU A 86 20.03 -8.62 7.76
CA LEU A 86 20.92 -9.74 7.46
C LEU A 86 20.28 -11.07 7.84
N LYS A 87 19.66 -11.12 9.01
CA LYS A 87 18.94 -12.31 9.47
C LYS A 87 17.80 -12.69 8.51
N LEU A 88 17.02 -11.70 8.03
CA LEU A 88 15.98 -11.94 7.02
C LEU A 88 16.55 -12.54 5.73
N VAL A 89 17.69 -12.03 5.23
CA VAL A 89 18.35 -12.57 4.03
C VAL A 89 18.81 -14.03 4.25
N THR A 90 19.25 -14.36 5.47
CA THR A 90 19.62 -15.73 5.80
C THR A 90 18.41 -16.66 5.82
N ILE A 91 17.33 -16.26 6.48
CA ILE A 91 16.14 -17.10 6.73
C ILE A 91 15.23 -17.24 5.52
N CYS A 92 14.99 -16.16 4.79
CA CYS A 92 14.08 -16.17 3.66
C CYS A 92 14.67 -16.84 2.43
N SER A 93 13.85 -17.56 1.69
CA SER A 93 14.21 -18.10 0.37
C SER A 93 14.20 -16.98 -0.69
N LYS A 94 13.29 -16.02 -0.56
CA LYS A 94 13.20 -14.79 -1.37
C LYS A 94 12.72 -13.63 -0.50
N ILE A 95 13.20 -12.43 -0.82
CA ILE A 95 12.66 -11.18 -0.31
C ILE A 95 12.27 -10.33 -1.51
N ILE A 96 11.01 -9.97 -1.59
CA ILE A 96 10.43 -9.29 -2.73
C ILE A 96 10.06 -7.85 -2.33
N PHE A 97 10.42 -6.92 -3.18
CA PHE A 97 10.18 -5.50 -3.02
C PHE A 97 9.23 -5.01 -4.11
N ASN A 98 8.31 -4.14 -3.76
CA ASN A 98 7.36 -3.56 -4.72
C ASN A 98 7.98 -2.50 -5.63
N SER A 99 9.19 -2.02 -5.33
CA SER A 99 9.91 -1.03 -6.13
C SER A 99 11.42 -1.09 -5.89
N GLN A 100 12.18 -0.49 -6.79
CA GLN A 100 13.62 -0.32 -6.63
C GLN A 100 13.96 0.56 -5.42
N TRP A 101 13.12 1.58 -5.14
CA TRP A 101 13.26 2.41 -3.94
C TRP A 101 13.18 1.56 -2.67
N THR A 102 12.16 0.70 -2.53
CA THR A 102 12.00 -0.19 -1.37
C THR A 102 13.18 -1.15 -1.21
N LYS A 103 13.72 -1.69 -2.33
CA LYS A 103 14.93 -2.52 -2.32
C LYS A 103 16.14 -1.72 -1.86
N SER A 104 16.36 -0.51 -2.37
CA SER A 104 17.46 0.36 -1.97
C SER A 104 17.38 0.74 -0.49
N ARG A 105 16.18 1.02 0.03
CA ARG A 105 15.95 1.25 1.46
C ARG A 105 16.35 0.03 2.31
N PHE A 106 15.97 -1.17 1.88
CA PHE A 106 16.36 -2.40 2.57
C PHE A 106 17.88 -2.60 2.57
N LEU A 107 18.56 -2.27 1.49
CA LEU A 107 20.01 -2.42 1.34
C LEU A 107 20.81 -1.32 2.05
N SER A 108 20.19 -0.23 2.46
CA SER A 108 20.89 0.89 3.13
C SER A 108 21.75 0.41 4.30
N GLY A 109 23.08 0.64 4.20
CA GLY A 109 24.06 0.18 5.17
C GLY A 109 24.40 -1.31 5.11
N LEU A 110 23.87 -2.06 4.14
CA LEU A 110 24.21 -3.48 3.92
C LEU A 110 25.28 -3.70 2.84
N ASP A 111 25.71 -2.65 2.16
CA ASP A 111 26.62 -2.72 0.99
C ASP A 111 27.93 -3.45 1.31
N LYS A 112 28.41 -3.37 2.57
CA LYS A 112 29.60 -4.08 3.04
C LYS A 112 29.40 -5.58 3.28
N PHE A 113 28.14 -6.02 3.36
CA PHE A 113 27.79 -7.40 3.74
C PHE A 113 27.14 -8.19 2.60
N ILE A 114 26.53 -7.49 1.65
CA ILE A 114 25.77 -8.10 0.54
C ILE A 114 26.15 -7.39 -0.75
N HIS A 115 27.03 -8.00 -1.54
CA HIS A 115 27.41 -7.46 -2.86
C HIS A 115 26.40 -7.82 -3.94
N SER A 116 25.85 -9.02 -3.90
CA SER A 116 24.71 -9.45 -4.73
C SER A 116 23.94 -10.55 -4.01
N SER A 117 22.65 -10.59 -4.18
CA SER A 117 21.83 -11.69 -3.67
C SER A 117 20.70 -11.99 -4.62
N GLU A 118 20.72 -13.18 -5.20
CA GLU A 118 19.61 -13.71 -6.02
C GLU A 118 18.30 -13.83 -5.25
N LYS A 119 18.36 -13.72 -3.90
CA LYS A 119 17.18 -13.74 -3.05
C LYS A 119 16.42 -12.41 -3.03
N LEU A 120 17.04 -11.30 -3.47
CA LEU A 120 16.49 -9.95 -3.41
C LEU A 120 15.93 -9.53 -4.77
N GLU A 121 14.63 -9.55 -4.91
CA GLU A 121 13.95 -9.34 -6.19
C GLU A 121 12.97 -8.17 -6.14
N VAL A 122 12.86 -7.43 -7.25
CA VAL A 122 11.85 -6.38 -7.39
C VAL A 122 10.74 -6.90 -8.30
N ILE A 123 9.53 -6.99 -7.74
CA ILE A 123 8.31 -7.31 -8.49
C ILE A 123 7.36 -6.15 -8.29
N GLN A 124 7.24 -5.31 -9.32
CA GLN A 124 6.39 -4.14 -9.30
C GLN A 124 4.90 -4.53 -9.21
N GLN A 125 4.14 -3.71 -8.49
CA GLN A 125 2.69 -3.85 -8.48
C GLN A 125 2.12 -3.45 -9.83
N SER A 126 0.95 -3.98 -10.16
CA SER A 126 0.26 -3.70 -11.40
C SER A 126 -1.15 -3.17 -11.16
N ALA A 127 -1.72 -2.55 -12.17
CA ALA A 127 -3.13 -2.21 -12.24
C ALA A 127 -3.77 -2.97 -13.42
N THR A 128 -5.04 -3.30 -13.29
CA THR A 128 -5.77 -3.96 -14.38
C THR A 128 -5.85 -3.05 -15.60
N LYS A 129 -5.34 -3.52 -16.73
CA LYS A 129 -5.48 -2.83 -18.02
C LYS A 129 -6.96 -2.67 -18.36
N THR A 130 -7.34 -1.50 -18.81
CA THR A 130 -8.70 -1.17 -19.20
C THR A 130 -8.68 -0.36 -20.50
N ASN A 131 -9.60 -0.67 -21.39
CA ASN A 131 -9.83 0.20 -22.54
C ASN A 131 -10.52 1.47 -22.03
N VAL A 132 -9.85 2.60 -22.21
CA VAL A 132 -10.32 3.90 -21.73
C VAL A 132 -10.69 4.73 -22.93
N ASP A 133 -11.92 5.19 -22.94
CA ASP A 133 -12.38 6.20 -23.88
C ASP A 133 -12.09 7.59 -23.29
N ILE A 134 -11.05 8.23 -23.78
CA ILE A 134 -10.60 9.55 -23.29
C ILE A 134 -11.64 10.63 -23.59
N SER A 135 -12.45 10.46 -24.64
CA SER A 135 -13.50 11.42 -24.99
C SER A 135 -14.60 11.55 -23.91
N LYS A 136 -14.72 10.52 -23.06
CA LYS A 136 -15.69 10.49 -21.93
C LYS A 136 -15.16 11.10 -20.64
N LYS A 137 -13.95 11.67 -20.67
CA LYS A 137 -13.40 12.37 -19.51
C LYS A 137 -14.17 13.67 -19.26
N GLU A 138 -14.51 13.87 -18.00
CA GLU A 138 -15.17 15.10 -17.55
C GLU A 138 -14.09 16.04 -16.95
N LYS A 139 -14.39 17.33 -16.88
CA LYS A 139 -13.53 18.33 -16.21
C LYS A 139 -13.54 18.12 -14.69
N ILE A 140 -12.96 17.00 -14.27
CA ILE A 140 -12.87 16.56 -12.87
C ILE A 140 -11.42 16.42 -12.46
N ILE A 141 -11.08 17.03 -11.31
CA ILE A 141 -9.82 16.83 -10.60
C ILE A 141 -10.10 15.99 -9.36
N THR A 142 -9.36 14.88 -9.16
CA THR A 142 -9.60 13.96 -8.03
C THR A 142 -8.38 13.80 -7.15
N PHE A 143 -8.59 13.94 -5.84
CA PHE A 143 -7.64 13.48 -4.80
C PHE A 143 -8.15 12.18 -4.19
N THR A 144 -7.25 11.19 -4.02
CA THR A 144 -7.61 9.91 -3.40
C THR A 144 -6.53 9.48 -2.41
N GLY A 145 -6.90 9.33 -1.16
CA GLY A 145 -5.99 8.92 -0.09
C GLY A 145 -6.49 9.29 1.29
N LYS A 146 -5.64 9.13 2.31
CA LYS A 146 -5.94 9.65 3.64
C LYS A 146 -5.98 11.18 3.61
N LEU A 147 -6.98 11.76 4.27
CA LEU A 147 -7.18 13.20 4.29
C LEU A 147 -6.30 13.88 5.34
N ASN A 148 -4.98 13.70 5.21
CA ASN A 148 -3.99 14.21 6.15
C ASN A 148 -2.82 14.92 5.46
N SER A 149 -2.01 15.62 6.28
CA SER A 149 -0.85 16.38 5.83
C SER A 149 0.22 15.51 5.19
N ALA A 150 0.41 14.27 5.67
CA ALA A 150 1.39 13.34 5.10
C ALA A 150 1.05 12.97 3.65
N LYS A 151 -0.23 12.87 3.30
CA LYS A 151 -0.71 12.64 1.92
C LYS A 151 -0.85 13.93 1.12
N GLY A 152 -0.53 15.07 1.71
CA GLY A 152 -0.60 16.39 1.05
C GLY A 152 -2.02 16.90 0.83
N TYR A 153 -3.01 16.40 1.59
CA TYR A 153 -4.39 16.85 1.43
C TYR A 153 -4.56 18.34 1.68
N ASP A 154 -3.79 18.93 2.60
CA ASP A 154 -3.75 20.37 2.85
C ASP A 154 -3.18 21.16 1.66
N LEU A 155 -2.18 20.62 0.95
CA LEU A 155 -1.66 21.24 -0.29
C LEU A 155 -2.71 21.18 -1.39
N PHE A 156 -3.30 19.99 -1.59
CA PHE A 156 -4.38 19.81 -2.57
C PHE A 156 -5.52 20.79 -2.30
N GLY A 157 -6.00 20.88 -1.05
CA GLY A 157 -7.14 21.73 -0.70
C GLY A 157 -6.88 23.20 -0.97
N LYS A 158 -5.71 23.73 -0.59
CA LYS A 158 -5.31 25.13 -0.87
C LYS A 158 -5.22 25.43 -2.36
N ALA A 159 -4.74 24.46 -3.16
CA ALA A 159 -4.60 24.62 -4.60
C ALA A 159 -5.96 24.50 -5.31
N ILE A 160 -6.75 23.49 -4.92
CA ILE A 160 -8.00 23.18 -5.63
C ILE A 160 -9.04 24.28 -5.51
N VAL A 161 -9.16 24.93 -4.34
CA VAL A 161 -10.09 26.06 -4.16
C VAL A 161 -9.76 27.16 -5.15
N LYS A 162 -8.48 27.58 -5.25
CA LYS A 162 -8.04 28.62 -6.21
C LYS A 162 -8.29 28.23 -7.67
N ILE A 163 -8.12 26.93 -7.99
CA ILE A 163 -8.37 26.43 -9.35
C ILE A 163 -9.85 26.49 -9.67
N LEU A 164 -10.73 26.08 -8.76
CA LEU A 164 -12.17 26.09 -8.96
C LEU A 164 -12.76 27.50 -8.99
N ASP A 165 -12.17 28.46 -8.27
CA ASP A 165 -12.54 29.88 -8.37
C ASP A 165 -12.25 30.43 -9.77
N ARG A 166 -11.12 30.05 -10.36
CA ARG A 166 -10.69 30.52 -11.69
C ARG A 166 -11.37 29.78 -12.84
N TYR A 167 -11.59 28.45 -12.68
CA TYR A 167 -12.15 27.56 -13.70
C TYR A 167 -13.47 26.96 -13.21
N GLN A 168 -14.55 27.74 -13.28
CA GLN A 168 -15.83 27.39 -12.67
C GLN A 168 -16.57 26.22 -13.32
N ASP A 169 -16.18 25.81 -14.50
CA ASP A 169 -16.66 24.62 -15.20
C ASP A 169 -15.98 23.32 -14.79
N TRP A 170 -14.95 23.40 -13.94
CA TRP A 170 -14.31 22.24 -13.33
C TRP A 170 -14.96 21.85 -12.01
N LYS A 171 -14.87 20.56 -11.68
CA LYS A 171 -15.28 19.98 -10.40
C LYS A 171 -14.09 19.30 -9.72
N ALA A 172 -14.14 19.18 -8.41
CA ALA A 172 -13.16 18.40 -7.67
C ALA A 172 -13.83 17.35 -6.80
N PHE A 173 -13.25 16.13 -6.78
CA PHE A 173 -13.66 15.06 -5.90
C PHE A 173 -12.54 14.68 -4.96
N VAL A 174 -12.89 14.50 -3.69
CA VAL A 174 -11.99 14.04 -2.64
C VAL A 174 -12.50 12.70 -2.14
N ILE A 175 -11.64 11.67 -2.22
CA ILE A 175 -11.98 10.31 -1.84
C ILE A 175 -11.03 9.86 -0.74
N GLY A 176 -11.58 9.48 0.40
CA GLY A 176 -10.85 9.02 1.57
C GLY A 176 -11.39 9.58 2.86
N ASP A 177 -10.73 9.22 3.95
CA ASP A 177 -11.05 9.69 5.29
C ASP A 177 -9.78 9.83 6.14
N GLU A 178 -9.87 10.53 7.24
CA GLU A 178 -8.89 10.55 8.33
C GLU A 178 -9.55 11.08 9.61
N LEU A 179 -9.50 10.27 10.65
CA LEU A 179 -10.14 10.62 11.93
C LEU A 179 -9.24 11.46 12.85
N ARG A 180 -7.92 11.44 12.62
CA ARG A 180 -6.93 12.05 13.51
C ARG A 180 -6.57 13.48 13.12
N GLU A 181 -6.75 13.87 11.86
CA GLU A 181 -6.53 15.22 11.37
C GLU A 181 -7.85 15.77 10.81
N LYS A 182 -8.24 16.94 11.26
CA LYS A 182 -9.45 17.64 10.78
C LYS A 182 -9.04 18.74 9.81
N ILE A 183 -8.78 18.35 8.56
CA ILE A 183 -8.51 19.28 7.47
C ILE A 183 -9.76 19.33 6.59
N SER A 184 -10.33 20.50 6.40
CA SER A 184 -11.51 20.70 5.54
C SER A 184 -11.31 21.89 4.61
N PHE A 185 -11.90 21.76 3.43
CA PHE A 185 -11.98 22.83 2.43
C PHE A 185 -13.39 22.83 1.85
N GLU A 186 -13.89 24.01 1.57
CA GLU A 186 -15.24 24.21 1.03
C GLU A 186 -15.17 24.99 -0.28
N HIS A 187 -15.90 24.52 -1.26
CA HIS A 187 -16.18 25.24 -2.51
C HIS A 187 -17.40 24.61 -3.17
N LYS A 188 -18.24 25.41 -3.88
CA LYS A 188 -19.49 24.92 -4.54
C LYS A 188 -19.25 23.73 -5.49
N ASN A 189 -18.08 23.66 -6.14
CA ASN A 189 -17.68 22.61 -7.09
C ASN A 189 -16.76 21.56 -6.47
N LEU A 190 -16.48 21.60 -5.16
CA LEU A 190 -15.69 20.59 -4.43
C LEU A 190 -16.63 19.64 -3.68
N LYS A 191 -16.47 18.35 -3.89
CA LYS A 191 -17.25 17.32 -3.21
C LYS A 191 -16.36 16.32 -2.48
N ILE A 192 -16.53 16.20 -1.18
CA ILE A 192 -15.87 15.17 -0.36
C ILE A 192 -16.79 13.94 -0.34
N LEU A 193 -16.30 12.83 -0.89
CA LEU A 193 -17.05 11.59 -1.07
C LEU A 193 -16.87 10.59 0.07
N GLY A 194 -15.92 10.88 1.00
CA GLY A 194 -15.58 9.97 2.08
C GLY A 194 -14.87 8.71 1.60
N PHE A 195 -14.86 7.67 2.43
CA PHE A 195 -14.27 6.38 2.08
C PHE A 195 -15.15 5.63 1.09
N LEU A 196 -14.60 5.24 -0.05
CA LEU A 196 -15.27 4.46 -1.08
C LEU A 196 -14.63 3.07 -1.25
N LYS A 197 -15.42 2.11 -1.71
CA LYS A 197 -14.89 0.80 -2.13
C LYS A 197 -14.00 0.97 -3.36
N HIS A 198 -12.93 0.20 -3.45
CA HIS A 198 -11.94 0.29 -4.54
C HIS A 198 -12.59 0.32 -5.94
N LYS A 199 -13.57 -0.54 -6.21
CA LYS A 199 -14.31 -0.57 -7.48
C LYS A 199 -14.99 0.77 -7.83
N ASP A 200 -15.45 1.50 -6.81
CA ASP A 200 -16.16 2.75 -7.01
C ASP A 200 -15.18 3.91 -7.21
N VAL A 201 -14.00 3.86 -6.57
CA VAL A 201 -12.86 4.74 -6.87
C VAL A 201 -12.46 4.62 -8.33
N LEU A 202 -12.32 3.40 -8.86
CA LEU A 202 -11.97 3.16 -10.25
C LEU A 202 -13.02 3.68 -11.24
N LYS A 203 -14.32 3.62 -10.90
CA LYS A 203 -15.39 4.23 -11.70
C LYS A 203 -15.26 5.74 -11.75
N ILE A 204 -14.89 6.38 -10.64
CA ILE A 204 -14.66 7.84 -10.62
C ILE A 204 -13.45 8.17 -11.49
N PHE A 205 -12.35 7.41 -11.40
CA PHE A 205 -11.20 7.62 -12.26
C PHE A 205 -11.52 7.49 -13.76
N ASN A 206 -12.48 6.65 -14.17
CA ASN A 206 -12.90 6.59 -15.57
C ASN A 206 -13.42 7.94 -16.10
N LYS A 207 -14.00 8.77 -15.25
CA LYS A 207 -14.53 10.10 -15.60
C LYS A 207 -13.56 11.24 -15.30
N THR A 208 -12.60 11.01 -14.40
CA THR A 208 -11.63 12.01 -13.95
C THR A 208 -10.62 12.34 -15.04
N SER A 209 -10.41 13.63 -15.32
CA SER A 209 -9.36 14.10 -16.22
C SER A 209 -8.00 14.15 -15.51
N ILE A 210 -7.96 14.69 -14.29
CA ILE A 210 -6.71 14.90 -13.55
C ILE A 210 -6.79 14.23 -12.18
N ALA A 211 -5.87 13.34 -11.87
CA ALA A 211 -5.71 12.76 -10.53
C ALA A 211 -4.47 13.35 -9.86
N VAL A 212 -4.60 13.72 -8.58
CA VAL A 212 -3.52 14.37 -7.81
C VAL A 212 -3.11 13.49 -6.64
N ALA A 213 -1.80 13.20 -6.56
CA ALA A 213 -1.18 12.45 -5.48
C ALA A 213 0.05 13.23 -4.95
N CYS A 214 -0.20 14.34 -4.25
CA CYS A 214 0.80 15.28 -3.77
C CYS A 214 1.36 14.92 -2.37
N SER A 215 1.66 13.64 -2.15
CA SER A 215 2.16 13.13 -0.88
C SER A 215 3.48 13.82 -0.47
N ARG A 216 3.58 14.21 0.81
CA ARG A 216 4.87 14.56 1.44
C ARG A 216 5.61 13.32 1.93
N TRP A 217 4.87 12.25 2.13
CA TRP A 217 5.40 10.95 2.48
C TRP A 217 6.08 10.33 1.25
N GLU A 218 7.22 9.69 1.45
CA GLU A 218 7.85 8.88 0.42
C GLU A 218 6.96 7.67 0.10
N GLU A 219 6.43 7.66 -1.11
CA GLU A 219 5.55 6.59 -1.57
C GLU A 219 6.38 5.41 -2.08
N PRO A 220 6.33 4.25 -1.44
CA PRO A 220 7.13 3.10 -1.86
C PRO A 220 6.84 2.63 -3.28
N PHE A 221 5.62 2.87 -3.78
CA PHE A 221 5.23 2.51 -5.14
C PHE A 221 4.25 3.48 -5.82
N GLY A 222 3.30 4.06 -5.06
CA GLY A 222 2.31 4.99 -5.63
C GLY A 222 1.14 4.31 -6.35
N ARG A 223 0.51 3.30 -5.74
CA ARG A 223 -0.63 2.56 -6.34
C ARG A 223 -1.75 3.44 -6.85
N THR A 224 -2.11 4.49 -6.12
CA THR A 224 -3.20 5.40 -6.52
C THR A 224 -2.91 6.06 -7.86
N SER A 225 -1.66 6.51 -8.07
CA SER A 225 -1.21 7.11 -9.32
C SER A 225 -1.28 6.11 -10.48
N LEU A 226 -0.80 4.89 -10.26
CA LEU A 226 -0.86 3.82 -11.25
C LEU A 226 -2.31 3.48 -11.63
N GLU A 227 -3.20 3.36 -10.66
CA GLU A 227 -4.62 3.06 -10.87
C GLU A 227 -5.31 4.19 -11.64
N ALA A 228 -5.03 5.45 -11.30
CA ALA A 228 -5.55 6.60 -12.02
C ALA A 228 -5.04 6.65 -13.48
N SER A 229 -3.73 6.44 -13.70
CA SER A 229 -3.15 6.36 -15.05
C SER A 229 -3.75 5.24 -15.87
N SER A 230 -3.97 4.06 -15.27
CA SER A 230 -4.60 2.91 -15.96
C SER A 230 -6.06 3.18 -16.38
N ARG A 231 -6.66 4.24 -15.84
CA ARG A 231 -8.00 4.73 -16.18
C ARG A 231 -7.96 5.99 -17.05
N GLY A 232 -6.81 6.34 -17.62
CA GLY A 232 -6.64 7.45 -18.54
C GLY A 232 -6.68 8.83 -17.87
N CYS A 233 -6.41 8.93 -16.57
CA CYS A 233 -6.22 10.23 -15.94
C CYS A 233 -4.81 10.77 -16.25
N SER A 234 -4.71 12.07 -16.51
CA SER A 234 -3.43 12.77 -16.31
C SER A 234 -3.12 12.78 -14.81
N VAL A 235 -1.89 12.43 -14.43
CA VAL A 235 -1.54 12.29 -13.00
C VAL A 235 -0.51 13.31 -12.59
N ILE A 236 -0.81 14.06 -11.54
CA ILE A 236 0.12 14.98 -10.89
C ILE A 236 0.63 14.31 -9.61
N ILE A 237 1.91 14.09 -9.52
CA ILE A 237 2.57 13.48 -8.37
C ILE A 237 3.66 14.37 -7.79
N SER A 238 3.91 14.23 -6.50
CA SER A 238 5.11 14.82 -5.89
C SER A 238 6.34 13.97 -6.23
N ASN A 239 7.49 14.63 -6.30
CA ASN A 239 8.79 13.95 -6.49
C ASN A 239 9.28 13.39 -5.13
N ARG A 240 8.68 12.28 -4.71
CA ARG A 240 8.98 11.63 -3.41
C ARG A 240 9.13 10.11 -3.58
#